data_9e8e44e2108a0964e7084b0bdbdeb581
#
_entry.id   9e8e44e2108a0964e7084b0bdbdeb581
#
_cell.length_a   1.000
_cell.length_b   1.000
_cell.length_c   1.000
_cell.angle_alpha   90.00
_cell.angle_beta   90.00
_cell.angle_gamma   90.00
#
_symmetry.space_group_name_H-M   'P 1'
#
loop_
_entity.id
_entity.type
_entity.pdbx_description
1 polymer ?
#
loop_
_entity_poly.entity_id
_entity_poly.type
_entity_poly.pdbx_seq_one_letter_code
_entity_poly.pdbx_strand_id
1 'polypeptide(L)'
;MTLERAFIDTNLFLRYLTNDISEQADQVEVLLRQAAVGEISLVTTTLVIAEIVWTLASFYKVSPEQIRERILAILNTPGLEVAESNLLIEAATNYAAKNVDFIDAYNAAWMVKQQLSTVYTFDRKHFSRFENIMVKSPGDYS
;
A
#
# COMPACT_ATOMS: atom_id res chain seq x y z
N MET A 1 21.09 21.08 -13.52
CA MET A 1 21.51 19.90 -12.73
C MET A 1 20.36 18.92 -12.61
N THR A 2 20.64 17.67 -12.90
CA THR A 2 19.65 16.60 -12.76
C THR A 2 19.55 16.20 -11.31
N LEU A 3 18.32 16.16 -10.77
CA LEU A 3 18.07 15.72 -9.42
C LEU A 3 18.37 14.23 -9.29
N GLU A 4 19.04 13.82 -8.23
CA GLU A 4 19.21 12.40 -7.94
C GLU A 4 17.85 11.75 -7.75
N ARG A 5 17.67 10.61 -8.39
CA ARG A 5 16.45 9.80 -8.26
C ARG A 5 16.84 8.48 -7.60
N ALA A 6 16.27 8.19 -6.44
CA ALA A 6 16.68 7.05 -5.63
C ALA A 6 15.49 6.21 -5.18
N PHE A 7 15.68 4.91 -5.12
CA PHE A 7 14.69 3.98 -4.58
C PHE A 7 14.76 3.98 -3.05
N ILE A 8 13.60 3.99 -2.40
CA ILE A 8 13.49 3.87 -0.95
C ILE A 8 12.81 2.54 -0.59
N ASP A 9 13.46 1.75 0.27
CA ASP A 9 13.05 0.40 0.60
C ASP A 9 12.14 0.36 1.84
N THR A 10 11.49 -0.78 2.03
CA THR A 10 10.53 -1.05 3.10
C THR A 10 11.07 -0.72 4.48
N ASN A 11 12.31 -1.12 4.78
CA ASN A 11 12.88 -0.96 6.11
C ASN A 11 12.93 0.50 6.57
N LEU A 12 13.19 1.42 5.66
CA LEU A 12 13.23 2.84 6.01
C LEU A 12 11.86 3.33 6.45
N PHE A 13 10.83 2.97 5.72
CA PHE A 13 9.46 3.34 6.09
C PHE A 13 9.07 2.75 7.44
N LEU A 14 9.43 1.47 7.69
CA LEU A 14 9.10 0.82 8.95
C LEU A 14 9.79 1.50 10.14
N ARG A 15 11.07 1.86 10.00
CA ARG A 15 11.80 2.57 11.06
C ARG A 15 11.16 3.92 11.35
N TYR A 16 10.73 4.63 10.32
CA TYR A 16 10.07 5.91 10.49
C TYR A 16 8.70 5.77 11.15
N LEU A 17 7.89 4.80 10.68
CA LEU A 17 6.51 4.63 11.15
C LEU A 17 6.42 4.05 12.55
N THR A 18 7.34 3.17 12.93
CA THR A 18 7.30 2.50 14.24
C THR A 18 8.18 3.16 15.29
N ASN A 19 9.20 3.90 14.85
CA ASN A 19 10.18 4.58 15.70
C ASN A 19 10.82 3.63 16.74
N ASP A 20 10.93 2.35 16.39
CA ASP A 20 11.51 1.35 17.30
C ASP A 20 13.04 1.47 17.42
N ILE A 21 13.69 2.10 16.44
CA ILE A 21 15.10 2.48 16.48
C ILE A 21 15.16 3.98 16.17
N SER A 22 15.15 4.80 17.22
CA SER A 22 14.95 6.24 17.08
C SER A 22 16.02 6.93 16.21
N GLU A 23 17.28 6.48 16.31
CA GLU A 23 18.35 7.03 15.48
C GLU A 23 18.08 6.79 13.99
N GLN A 24 17.64 5.59 13.62
CA GLN A 24 17.30 5.28 12.24
C GLN A 24 16.05 6.05 11.79
N ALA A 25 15.04 6.16 12.64
CA ALA A 25 13.85 6.94 12.33
C ALA A 25 14.20 8.40 12.04
N ASP A 26 15.11 9.00 12.82
CA ASP A 26 15.57 10.37 12.60
C ASP A 26 16.30 10.51 11.26
N GLN A 27 17.12 9.54 10.90
CA GLN A 27 17.83 9.55 9.61
C GLN A 27 16.84 9.49 8.44
N VAL A 28 15.80 8.67 8.54
CA VAL A 28 14.76 8.58 7.51
C VAL A 28 13.98 9.89 7.42
N GLU A 29 13.67 10.51 8.56
CA GLU A 29 12.98 11.80 8.56
C GLU A 29 13.78 12.87 7.81
N VAL A 30 15.11 12.92 8.00
CA VAL A 30 15.97 13.83 7.25
C VAL A 30 15.87 13.55 5.75
N LEU A 31 15.92 12.29 5.34
CA LEU A 31 15.82 11.93 3.93
C LEU A 31 14.47 12.35 3.34
N LEU A 32 13.37 12.13 4.06
CA LEU A 32 12.04 12.53 3.61
C LEU A 32 11.91 14.05 3.50
N ARG A 33 12.54 14.81 4.40
CA ARG A 33 12.56 16.26 4.32
C ARG A 33 13.36 16.75 3.10
N GLN A 34 14.47 16.10 2.80
CA GLN A 34 15.23 16.41 1.59
C GLN A 34 14.39 16.20 0.33
N ALA A 35 13.60 15.13 0.30
CA ALA A 35 12.67 14.90 -0.80
C ALA A 35 11.59 15.99 -0.87
N ALA A 36 11.03 16.36 0.28
CA ALA A 36 9.96 17.34 0.35
C ALA A 36 10.40 18.72 -0.14
N VAL A 37 11.67 19.12 0.07
CA VAL A 37 12.18 20.39 -0.38
C VAL A 37 12.85 20.34 -1.76
N GLY A 38 12.79 19.17 -2.42
CA GLY A 38 13.27 19.04 -3.79
C GLY A 38 14.77 18.77 -3.95
N GLU A 39 15.45 18.36 -2.90
CA GLU A 39 16.88 18.05 -2.96
C GLU A 39 17.16 16.66 -3.53
N ILE A 40 16.20 15.74 -3.41
CA ILE A 40 16.28 14.39 -3.95
C ILE A 40 14.87 13.96 -4.37
N SER A 41 14.77 13.10 -5.38
CA SER A 41 13.53 12.48 -5.79
C SER A 41 13.53 11.02 -5.33
N LEU A 42 12.60 10.65 -4.48
CA LEU A 42 12.48 9.28 -3.98
C LEU A 42 11.39 8.53 -4.73
N VAL A 43 11.63 7.26 -5.03
CA VAL A 43 10.71 6.41 -5.78
C VAL A 43 10.58 5.09 -5.05
N THR A 44 9.37 4.56 -4.97
CA THR A 44 9.17 3.22 -4.41
C THR A 44 8.08 2.47 -5.19
N THR A 45 7.89 1.21 -4.82
CA THR A 45 7.02 0.29 -5.57
C THR A 45 5.78 -0.10 -4.78
N THR A 46 4.81 -0.63 -5.52
CA THR A 46 3.61 -1.22 -4.95
C THR A 46 3.94 -2.34 -3.95
N LEU A 47 4.96 -3.14 -4.25
CA LEU A 47 5.35 -4.25 -3.38
C LEU A 47 5.89 -3.76 -2.04
N VAL A 48 6.61 -2.64 -2.02
CA VAL A 48 7.08 -2.03 -0.78
C VAL A 48 5.89 -1.64 0.10
N ILE A 49 4.89 -1.01 -0.50
CA ILE A 49 3.68 -0.63 0.25
C ILE A 49 2.97 -1.86 0.81
N ALA A 50 2.81 -2.91 0.01
CA ALA A 50 2.18 -4.15 0.47
C ALA A 50 2.94 -4.78 1.65
N GLU A 51 4.26 -4.77 1.58
CA GLU A 51 5.11 -5.29 2.65
C GLU A 51 4.97 -4.47 3.93
N ILE A 52 4.89 -3.15 3.81
CA ILE A 52 4.65 -2.26 4.97
C ILE A 52 3.32 -2.63 5.64
N VAL A 53 2.25 -2.78 4.86
CA VAL A 53 0.93 -3.13 5.40
C VAL A 53 1.00 -4.47 6.13
N TRP A 54 1.56 -5.49 5.49
CA TRP A 54 1.67 -6.82 6.07
C TRP A 54 2.46 -6.81 7.38
N THR A 55 3.58 -6.11 7.40
CA THR A 55 4.46 -6.05 8.58
C THR A 55 3.80 -5.29 9.73
N LEU A 56 3.17 -4.15 9.44
CA LEU A 56 2.46 -3.38 10.46
C LEU A 56 1.31 -4.19 11.07
N ALA A 57 0.57 -4.92 10.26
CA ALA A 57 -0.55 -5.73 10.73
C ALA A 57 -0.08 -6.96 11.50
N SER A 58 0.87 -7.72 10.95
CA SER A 58 1.27 -9.03 11.47
C SER A 58 2.26 -8.95 12.61
N PHE A 59 3.26 -8.08 12.50
CA PHE A 59 4.33 -7.99 13.48
C PHE A 59 4.04 -6.93 14.53
N TYR A 60 3.64 -5.73 14.11
CA TYR A 60 3.42 -4.61 15.04
C TYR A 60 1.98 -4.52 15.55
N LYS A 61 1.06 -5.34 15.03
CA LYS A 61 -0.34 -5.40 15.47
C LYS A 61 -1.07 -4.06 15.36
N VAL A 62 -0.74 -3.29 14.34
CA VAL A 62 -1.39 -2.01 14.06
C VAL A 62 -2.76 -2.27 13.45
N SER A 63 -3.77 -1.47 13.83
CA SER A 63 -5.13 -1.65 13.32
C SER A 63 -5.24 -1.25 11.84
N PRO A 64 -6.20 -1.82 11.09
CA PRO A 64 -6.41 -1.44 9.69
C PRO A 64 -6.65 0.05 9.48
N GLU A 65 -7.38 0.72 10.37
CA GLU A 65 -7.65 2.15 10.30
C GLU A 65 -6.36 2.97 10.41
N GLN A 66 -5.49 2.59 11.34
CA GLN A 66 -4.21 3.26 11.53
C GLN A 66 -3.26 2.97 10.36
N ILE A 67 -3.28 1.74 9.84
CA ILE A 67 -2.49 1.39 8.66
C ILE A 67 -2.92 2.23 7.47
N ARG A 68 -4.23 2.37 7.23
CA ARG A 68 -4.76 3.22 6.17
C ARG A 68 -4.21 4.63 6.29
N GLU A 69 -4.26 5.23 7.47
CA GLU A 69 -3.78 6.59 7.69
C GLU A 69 -2.30 6.73 7.38
N ARG A 70 -1.50 5.75 7.79
CA ARG A 70 -0.05 5.75 7.54
C ARG A 70 0.27 5.60 6.06
N ILE A 71 -0.43 4.71 5.37
CA ILE A 71 -0.22 4.51 3.94
C ILE A 71 -0.62 5.78 3.17
N LEU A 72 -1.75 6.40 3.51
CA LEU A 72 -2.17 7.64 2.87
C LEU A 72 -1.15 8.76 3.09
N ALA A 73 -0.57 8.84 4.28
CA ALA A 73 0.48 9.82 4.57
C ALA A 73 1.72 9.59 3.71
N ILE A 74 2.13 8.33 3.53
CA ILE A 74 3.25 7.99 2.65
C ILE A 74 2.95 8.41 1.21
N LEU A 75 1.76 8.07 0.71
CA LEU A 75 1.38 8.38 -0.67
C LEU A 75 1.27 9.88 -0.94
N ASN A 76 1.04 10.67 0.10
CA ASN A 76 0.96 12.12 0.01
C ASN A 76 2.27 12.83 0.34
N THR A 77 3.36 12.10 0.53
CA THR A 77 4.66 12.69 0.87
C THR A 77 5.24 13.41 -0.35
N PRO A 78 5.51 14.72 -0.25
CA PRO A 78 6.12 15.45 -1.36
C PRO A 78 7.49 14.89 -1.71
N GLY A 79 7.80 14.80 -3.01
CA GLY A 79 9.09 14.29 -3.48
C GLY A 79 9.20 12.77 -3.47
N LEU A 80 8.14 12.07 -3.06
CA LEU A 80 8.07 10.61 -3.13
C LEU A 80 7.08 10.20 -4.21
N GLU A 81 7.55 9.45 -5.18
CA GLU A 81 6.73 8.86 -6.24
C GLU A 81 6.50 7.39 -5.90
N VAL A 82 5.24 6.98 -5.84
CA VAL A 82 4.87 5.59 -5.56
C VAL A 82 4.12 5.03 -6.77
N ALA A 83 4.59 3.88 -7.28
CA ALA A 83 3.93 3.23 -8.41
C ALA A 83 2.49 2.85 -8.05
N GLU A 84 1.56 3.10 -8.97
CA GLU A 84 0.15 2.75 -8.83
C GLU A 84 -0.51 3.36 -7.59
N SER A 85 -0.14 4.60 -7.25
CA SER A 85 -0.61 5.26 -6.02
C SER A 85 -2.13 5.34 -5.94
N ASN A 86 -2.83 5.55 -7.07
CA ASN A 86 -4.30 5.61 -7.06
C ASN A 86 -4.93 4.27 -6.66
N LEU A 87 -4.38 3.16 -7.14
CA LEU A 87 -4.84 1.84 -6.74
C LEU A 87 -4.54 1.56 -5.26
N LEU A 88 -3.40 2.04 -4.79
CA LEU A 88 -3.01 1.87 -3.38
C LEU A 88 -3.90 2.67 -2.45
N ILE A 89 -4.31 3.87 -2.84
CA ILE A 89 -5.27 4.68 -2.07
C ILE A 89 -6.59 3.92 -1.93
N GLU A 90 -7.12 3.41 -3.04
CA GLU A 90 -8.36 2.66 -3.04
C GLU A 90 -8.23 1.37 -2.21
N ALA A 91 -7.12 0.65 -2.37
CA ALA A 91 -6.86 -0.56 -1.61
C ALA A 91 -6.80 -0.29 -0.11
N ALA A 92 -6.10 0.74 0.31
CA ALA A 92 -5.99 1.09 1.73
C ALA A 92 -7.34 1.48 2.31
N THR A 93 -8.15 2.21 1.56
CA THR A 93 -9.50 2.62 1.97
C THR A 93 -10.39 1.40 2.17
N ASN A 94 -10.41 0.48 1.22
CA ASN A 94 -11.25 -0.72 1.29
C ASN A 94 -10.73 -1.73 2.32
N TYR A 95 -9.43 -1.81 2.49
CA TYR A 95 -8.80 -2.62 3.53
C TYR A 95 -9.36 -2.27 4.92
N ALA A 96 -9.42 -0.98 5.22
CA ALA A 96 -9.93 -0.52 6.51
C ALA A 96 -11.47 -0.60 6.59
N ALA A 97 -12.18 -0.23 5.50
CA ALA A 97 -13.63 -0.12 5.51
C ALA A 97 -14.35 -1.46 5.38
N LYS A 98 -13.79 -2.40 4.61
CA LYS A 98 -14.46 -3.66 4.27
C LYS A 98 -13.90 -4.88 5.01
N ASN A 99 -12.89 -4.69 5.83
CA ASN A 99 -12.23 -5.77 6.58
C ASN A 99 -11.79 -6.91 5.64
N VAL A 100 -11.09 -6.56 4.58
CA VAL A 100 -10.54 -7.50 3.59
C VAL A 100 -9.02 -7.46 3.64
N ASP A 101 -8.34 -8.51 3.17
CA ASP A 101 -6.89 -8.48 3.02
C ASP A 101 -6.48 -7.35 2.08
N PHE A 102 -5.34 -6.72 2.38
CA PHE A 102 -4.84 -5.62 1.56
C PHE A 102 -4.57 -6.05 0.12
N ILE A 103 -3.96 -7.23 -0.07
CA ILE A 103 -3.68 -7.75 -1.42
C ILE A 103 -4.98 -7.96 -2.20
N ASP A 104 -6.01 -8.51 -1.55
CA ASP A 104 -7.31 -8.70 -2.19
C ASP A 104 -7.96 -7.35 -2.52
N ALA A 105 -7.83 -6.37 -1.62
CA ALA A 105 -8.32 -5.02 -1.88
C ALA A 105 -7.60 -4.37 -3.06
N TYR A 106 -6.29 -4.53 -3.14
CA TYR A 106 -5.52 -4.05 -4.28
C TYR A 106 -5.94 -4.74 -5.58
N ASN A 107 -6.07 -6.06 -5.55
CA ASN A 107 -6.48 -6.83 -6.72
C ASN A 107 -7.87 -6.43 -7.20
N ALA A 108 -8.79 -6.18 -6.29
CA ALA A 108 -10.13 -5.70 -6.64
C ALA A 108 -10.08 -4.33 -7.34
N ALA A 109 -9.27 -3.40 -6.83
CA ALA A 109 -9.07 -2.09 -7.44
C ALA A 109 -8.45 -2.22 -8.83
N TRP A 110 -7.46 -3.10 -8.97
CA TRP A 110 -6.81 -3.38 -10.25
C TRP A 110 -7.79 -3.95 -11.26
N MET A 111 -8.67 -4.87 -10.82
CA MET A 111 -9.72 -5.45 -11.67
C MET A 111 -10.62 -4.35 -12.26
N VAL A 112 -11.06 -3.43 -11.42
CA VAL A 112 -11.92 -2.32 -11.88
C VAL A 112 -11.17 -1.48 -12.93
N LYS A 113 -9.91 -1.15 -12.67
CA LYS A 113 -9.09 -0.40 -13.64
C LYS A 113 -8.97 -1.13 -14.97
N GLN A 114 -8.89 -2.46 -14.96
CA GLN A 114 -8.79 -3.28 -16.16
C GLN A 114 -10.14 -3.67 -16.75
N GLN A 115 -11.24 -3.17 -16.18
CA GLN A 115 -12.59 -3.49 -16.62
C GLN A 115 -12.93 -4.97 -16.50
N LEU A 116 -12.43 -5.61 -15.45
CA LEU A 116 -12.72 -7.00 -15.13
C LEU A 116 -13.75 -7.07 -14.01
N SER A 117 -14.78 -7.88 -14.19
CA SER A 117 -15.87 -8.00 -13.21
C SER A 117 -15.98 -9.40 -12.61
N THR A 118 -15.20 -10.35 -13.08
CA THR A 118 -15.23 -11.73 -12.57
C THR A 118 -13.86 -12.12 -12.05
N VAL A 119 -13.84 -12.74 -10.85
CA VAL A 119 -12.65 -13.32 -10.28
C VAL A 119 -12.86 -14.82 -10.06
N TYR A 120 -11.86 -15.61 -10.42
CA TYR A 120 -11.82 -17.03 -10.08
C TYR A 120 -10.92 -17.21 -8.86
N THR A 121 -11.45 -17.79 -7.81
CA THR A 121 -10.71 -18.02 -6.57
C THR A 121 -11.36 -19.15 -5.77
N PHE A 122 -10.57 -19.85 -4.97
CA PHE A 122 -11.11 -20.76 -3.96
C PHE A 122 -11.41 -20.04 -2.65
N ASP A 123 -10.79 -18.88 -2.42
CA ASP A 123 -11.07 -18.05 -1.25
C ASP A 123 -12.10 -16.99 -1.61
N ARG A 124 -13.36 -17.26 -1.29
CA ARG A 124 -14.47 -16.38 -1.67
C ARG A 124 -14.72 -15.27 -0.66
N LYS A 125 -14.14 -15.38 0.53
CA LYS A 125 -14.53 -14.55 1.67
C LYS A 125 -14.34 -13.05 1.42
N HIS A 126 -13.15 -12.64 0.95
CA HIS A 126 -12.85 -11.23 0.81
C HIS A 126 -13.42 -10.63 -0.48
N PHE A 127 -13.31 -11.33 -1.60
CA PHE A 127 -13.83 -10.81 -2.87
C PHE A 127 -15.35 -10.66 -2.88
N SER A 128 -16.06 -11.48 -2.12
CA SER A 128 -17.53 -11.38 -2.04
C SER A 128 -18.00 -10.10 -1.35
N ARG A 129 -17.10 -9.35 -0.70
CA ARG A 129 -17.41 -8.06 -0.08
C ARG A 129 -17.40 -6.90 -1.06
N PHE A 130 -17.05 -7.14 -2.33
CA PHE A 130 -17.06 -6.12 -3.38
C PHE A 130 -18.27 -6.34 -4.27
N GLU A 131 -19.17 -5.36 -4.30
CA GLU A 131 -20.47 -5.49 -5.00
C GLU A 131 -20.33 -5.71 -6.50
N ASN A 132 -19.30 -5.13 -7.11
CA ASN A 132 -19.11 -5.15 -8.56
C ASN A 132 -18.29 -6.34 -9.04
N ILE A 133 -17.96 -7.27 -8.17
CA ILE A 133 -17.15 -8.44 -8.51
C ILE A 133 -17.97 -9.71 -8.36
N MET A 134 -18.04 -10.46 -9.45
CA MET A 134 -18.63 -11.80 -9.46
C MET A 134 -17.55 -12.81 -9.10
N VAL A 135 -17.75 -13.56 -8.03
CA VAL A 135 -16.80 -14.56 -7.54
C VAL A 135 -17.20 -15.93 -8.04
N LYS A 136 -16.26 -16.61 -8.71
CA LYS A 136 -16.46 -17.97 -9.22
C LYS A 136 -15.34 -18.88 -8.75
N SER A 137 -15.65 -20.15 -8.61
CA SER A 137 -14.65 -21.19 -8.40
C SER A 137 -14.38 -21.92 -9.72
N PRO A 138 -13.17 -22.46 -9.95
CA PRO A 138 -12.93 -23.30 -11.11
C PRO A 138 -13.95 -24.44 -11.16
N GLY A 139 -14.57 -24.62 -12.33
CA GLY A 139 -15.64 -25.58 -12.49
C GLY A 139 -17.04 -24.97 -12.50
N ASP A 140 -17.19 -23.71 -12.16
CA ASP A 140 -18.46 -23.01 -12.27
C ASP A 140 -18.70 -22.60 -13.73
N TYR A 141 -19.73 -23.14 -14.34
CA TYR A 141 -20.05 -22.92 -15.76
C TYR A 141 -21.40 -22.23 -15.90
N SER A 142 -21.41 -20.94 -15.79
CA SER A 142 -22.66 -20.21 -16.09
C SER A 142 -22.45 -18.74 -16.24
#